data_58ad4f9eabcb1a09585e2e83e4949fd0
#
_entry.id   58ad4f9eabcb1a09585e2e83e4949fd0
#
_cell.length_a   1.000
_cell.length_b   1.000
_cell.length_c   1.000
_cell.angle_alpha   90.00
_cell.angle_beta   90.00
_cell.angle_gamma   90.00
#
_symmetry.space_group_name_H-M   'P 1'
#
loop_
_entity.id
_entity.type
_entity.pdbx_description
1 polymer ?
#
loop_
_entity_poly.entity_id
_entity_poly.type
_entity_poly.pdbx_seq_one_letter_code
_entity_poly.pdbx_strand_id
1 'polypeptide(L)'
;MNNVAPVINLARRGATLRLPFVSAVLALVAVFVANAAPVPLYNVYRAEERFTNAGISLAVVAYSLGTIAALLVLGRVSNQLGRRRTAIASLSLLLLGCLLLLNVHAIGTLLAGRLLMGIGAGLASSSLTAYIVDTAPTRPAWLASVASSQGPMLGLTVGAIGAGTLVQFGPWPRELIYLVCAGLLLLSAALVAISPETVTPTPVAWRSLLPRVQVPAQVRHLLPVAAAVFVSTWATGAFYQAFVPTPWPLNAALDIALAPFAASEDASGGDPTSRRPNQ
;
A
#
# COMPACT_ATOMS: atom_id res chain seq x y z
N MET A 1 -27.69 -44.29 -19.35
CA MET A 1 -26.31 -44.17 -18.87
C MET A 1 -26.19 -42.85 -18.14
N ASN A 2 -26.27 -42.92 -16.81
CA ASN A 2 -26.33 -41.76 -15.90
C ASN A 2 -24.93 -41.17 -15.71
N ASN A 3 -24.70 -39.98 -16.26
CA ASN A 3 -23.54 -39.19 -15.94
C ASN A 3 -23.80 -38.42 -14.62
N VAL A 4 -23.49 -39.07 -13.50
CA VAL A 4 -23.44 -38.39 -12.20
C VAL A 4 -22.12 -37.64 -12.15
N ALA A 5 -22.18 -36.31 -12.41
CA ALA A 5 -21.07 -35.41 -12.14
C ALA A 5 -20.73 -35.51 -10.63
N PRO A 6 -19.45 -35.57 -10.24
CA PRO A 6 -19.07 -35.66 -8.84
C PRO A 6 -19.53 -34.39 -8.12
N VAL A 7 -20.41 -34.58 -7.14
CA VAL A 7 -20.79 -33.54 -6.17
C VAL A 7 -19.54 -33.23 -5.35
N ILE A 8 -18.72 -32.30 -5.86
CA ILE A 8 -17.55 -31.80 -5.16
C ILE A 8 -18.04 -31.06 -3.92
N ASN A 9 -17.64 -31.59 -2.81
CA ASN A 9 -17.95 -31.26 -1.43
C ASN A 9 -17.86 -29.75 -1.17
N LEU A 10 -18.95 -29.00 -1.31
CA LEU A 10 -19.09 -27.56 -1.13
C LEU A 10 -18.76 -27.11 0.32
N ALA A 11 -18.87 -28.03 1.29
CA ALA A 11 -18.59 -27.75 2.70
C ALA A 11 -17.08 -27.59 2.99
N ARG A 12 -16.19 -28.26 2.26
CA ARG A 12 -14.74 -28.06 2.39
C ARG A 12 -14.25 -26.75 1.74
N ARG A 13 -14.99 -26.18 0.81
CA ARG A 13 -14.64 -24.90 0.18
C ARG A 13 -14.76 -23.69 1.12
N GLY A 14 -15.63 -23.72 2.12
CA GLY A 14 -15.88 -22.56 2.99
C GLY A 14 -14.71 -22.23 3.95
N ALA A 15 -13.99 -23.24 4.44
CA ALA A 15 -12.88 -23.02 5.37
C ALA A 15 -11.55 -22.76 4.63
N THR A 16 -11.36 -23.39 3.47
CA THR A 16 -10.14 -23.26 2.64
C THR A 16 -10.06 -21.95 1.85
N LEU A 17 -11.18 -21.27 1.62
CA LEU A 17 -11.23 -19.99 0.91
C LEU A 17 -10.85 -18.77 1.80
N ARG A 18 -10.86 -18.94 3.12
CA ARG A 18 -10.52 -17.83 4.03
C ARG A 18 -9.02 -17.49 4.00
N LEU A 19 -8.16 -18.49 3.99
CA LEU A 19 -6.71 -18.27 4.01
C LEU A 19 -6.21 -17.53 2.76
N PRO A 20 -6.56 -17.91 1.51
CA PRO A 20 -6.12 -17.17 0.32
C PRO A 20 -6.62 -15.73 0.28
N PHE A 21 -7.84 -15.48 0.71
CA PHE A 21 -8.39 -14.14 0.80
C PHE A 21 -7.62 -13.29 1.82
N VAL A 22 -7.45 -13.81 3.04
CA VAL A 22 -6.74 -13.09 4.11
C VAL A 22 -5.27 -12.86 3.73
N SER A 23 -4.59 -13.86 3.15
CA SER A 23 -3.20 -13.70 2.70
C SER A 23 -3.06 -12.65 1.60
N ALA A 24 -4.02 -12.56 0.66
CA ALA A 24 -4.02 -11.55 -0.39
C ALA A 24 -4.26 -10.13 0.17
N VAL A 25 -5.18 -9.99 1.13
CA VAL A 25 -5.45 -8.70 1.81
C VAL A 25 -4.24 -8.26 2.63
N LEU A 26 -3.67 -9.15 3.43
CA LEU A 26 -2.46 -8.85 4.21
C LEU A 26 -1.29 -8.48 3.31
N ALA A 27 -1.09 -9.20 2.20
CA ALA A 27 -0.06 -8.89 1.23
C ALA A 27 -0.28 -7.51 0.59
N LEU A 28 -1.52 -7.15 0.24
CA LEU A 28 -1.84 -5.83 -0.31
C LEU A 28 -1.53 -4.72 0.71
N VAL A 29 -1.95 -4.89 1.95
CA VAL A 29 -1.64 -3.94 3.05
C VAL A 29 -0.13 -3.84 3.24
N ALA A 30 0.61 -4.96 3.31
CA ALA A 30 2.06 -4.99 3.47
C ALA A 30 2.81 -4.24 2.37
N VAL A 31 2.36 -4.38 1.11
CA VAL A 31 2.89 -3.64 -0.04
C VAL A 31 2.81 -2.13 0.20
N PHE A 32 1.67 -1.63 0.65
CA PHE A 32 1.47 -0.20 0.86
C PHE A 32 2.12 0.31 2.15
N VAL A 33 2.25 -0.52 3.20
CA VAL A 33 3.09 -0.23 4.37
C VAL A 33 4.54 0.00 3.93
N ALA A 34 5.10 -0.92 3.14
CA ALA A 34 6.48 -0.79 2.64
C ALA A 34 6.67 0.44 1.75
N ASN A 35 5.66 0.81 0.94
CA ASN A 35 5.72 1.99 0.08
C ASN A 35 5.69 3.32 0.84
N ALA A 36 5.05 3.37 2.01
CA ALA A 36 5.04 4.54 2.88
C ALA A 36 6.34 4.70 3.69
N ALA A 37 7.05 3.61 3.95
CA ALA A 37 8.23 3.58 4.82
C ALA A 37 9.33 4.61 4.48
N PRO A 38 9.71 4.88 3.21
CA PRO A 38 10.76 5.84 2.87
C PRO A 38 10.40 7.30 3.12
N VAL A 39 9.10 7.63 3.26
CA VAL A 39 8.64 9.03 3.31
C VAL A 39 9.20 9.80 4.50
N PRO A 40 9.09 9.33 5.76
CA PRO A 40 9.71 10.01 6.91
C PRO A 40 11.23 10.09 6.83
N LEU A 41 11.88 9.12 6.16
CA LEU A 41 13.34 9.06 6.00
C LEU A 41 13.92 10.08 5.03
N TYR A 42 13.11 10.71 4.18
CA TYR A 42 13.60 11.73 3.26
C TYR A 42 14.25 12.91 3.98
N ASN A 43 13.74 13.29 5.15
CA ASN A 43 14.37 14.34 5.97
C ASN A 43 15.70 13.88 6.56
N VAL A 44 15.80 12.62 6.99
CA VAL A 44 17.04 12.03 7.47
C VAL A 44 18.09 11.99 6.36
N TYR A 45 17.71 11.54 5.17
CA TYR A 45 18.62 11.53 4.01
C TYR A 45 19.09 12.93 3.58
N ARG A 46 18.24 13.97 3.72
CA ARG A 46 18.67 15.35 3.49
C ARG A 46 19.70 15.80 4.51
N ALA A 47 19.49 15.49 5.78
CA ALA A 47 20.35 15.92 6.88
C ALA A 47 21.71 15.19 6.87
N GLU A 48 21.70 13.89 6.68
CA GLU A 48 22.90 13.05 6.80
C GLU A 48 23.68 12.91 5.50
N GLU A 49 22.97 12.63 4.38
CA GLU A 49 23.60 12.39 3.08
C GLU A 49 23.62 13.65 2.19
N ARG A 50 23.12 14.78 2.69
CA ARG A 50 23.04 16.06 1.97
C ARG A 50 22.31 15.98 0.63
N PHE A 51 21.32 15.08 0.52
CA PHE A 51 20.53 15.00 -0.71
C PHE A 51 19.74 16.26 -0.95
N THR A 52 19.76 16.74 -2.20
CA THR A 52 18.99 17.92 -2.61
C THR A 52 17.49 17.63 -2.68
N ASN A 53 16.67 18.67 -2.57
CA ASN A 53 15.22 18.55 -2.78
C ASN A 53 14.89 17.99 -4.17
N ALA A 54 15.68 18.36 -5.19
CA ALA A 54 15.54 17.82 -6.54
C ALA A 54 15.79 16.31 -6.59
N GLY A 55 16.81 15.82 -5.87
CA GLY A 55 17.11 14.38 -5.77
C GLY A 55 15.98 13.59 -5.11
N ILE A 56 15.44 14.11 -4.01
CA ILE A 56 14.29 13.48 -3.33
C ILE A 56 13.04 13.48 -4.23
N SER A 57 12.74 14.61 -4.89
CA SER A 57 11.64 14.67 -5.85
C SER A 57 11.82 13.67 -7.00
N LEU A 58 13.04 13.48 -7.49
CA LEU A 58 13.34 12.49 -8.52
C LEU A 58 13.09 11.06 -8.03
N ALA A 59 13.33 10.76 -6.75
CA ALA A 59 13.02 9.46 -6.15
C ALA A 59 11.50 9.19 -6.13
N VAL A 60 10.67 10.21 -5.85
CA VAL A 60 9.21 10.10 -5.95
C VAL A 60 8.76 9.89 -7.39
N VAL A 61 9.38 10.60 -8.34
CA VAL A 61 9.12 10.42 -9.78
C VAL A 61 9.52 9.02 -10.23
N ALA A 62 10.66 8.51 -9.81
CA ALA A 62 11.13 7.16 -10.16
C ALA A 62 10.13 6.08 -9.69
N TYR A 63 9.62 6.20 -8.46
CA TYR A 63 8.56 5.33 -7.96
C TYR A 63 7.30 5.40 -8.82
N SER A 64 6.84 6.61 -9.13
CA SER A 64 5.61 6.82 -9.92
C SER A 64 5.75 6.28 -11.33
N LEU A 65 6.89 6.50 -11.99
CA LEU A 65 7.19 5.95 -13.32
C LEU A 65 7.22 4.42 -13.29
N GLY A 66 7.86 3.82 -12.27
CA GLY A 66 7.87 2.37 -12.08
C GLY A 66 6.45 1.79 -11.94
N THR A 67 5.61 2.45 -11.13
CA THR A 67 4.23 2.04 -10.90
C THR A 67 3.40 2.13 -12.19
N ILE A 68 3.47 3.25 -12.90
CA ILE A 68 2.73 3.47 -14.15
C ILE A 68 3.19 2.47 -15.20
N ALA A 69 4.50 2.30 -15.41
CA ALA A 69 5.05 1.35 -16.37
C ALA A 69 4.59 -0.09 -16.05
N ALA A 70 4.64 -0.49 -14.78
CA ALA A 70 4.16 -1.80 -14.35
C ALA A 70 2.66 -2.00 -14.61
N LEU A 71 1.83 -1.01 -14.29
CA LEU A 71 0.38 -1.09 -14.54
C LEU A 71 0.05 -1.16 -16.04
N LEU A 72 0.74 -0.40 -16.87
CA LEU A 72 0.49 -0.37 -18.31
C LEU A 72 0.98 -1.64 -19.01
N VAL A 73 2.19 -2.12 -18.68
CA VAL A 73 2.83 -3.24 -19.37
C VAL A 73 2.53 -4.56 -18.68
N LEU A 74 2.63 -4.61 -17.36
CA LEU A 74 2.52 -5.83 -16.56
C LEU A 74 1.14 -6.07 -15.94
N GLY A 75 0.22 -5.11 -16.03
CA GLY A 75 -1.12 -5.22 -15.42
C GLY A 75 -1.92 -6.45 -15.86
N ARG A 76 -1.62 -7.01 -17.04
CA ARG A 76 -2.26 -8.24 -17.55
C ARG A 76 -1.47 -9.52 -17.32
N VAL A 77 -0.23 -9.40 -16.85
CA VAL A 77 0.67 -10.54 -16.66
C VAL A 77 0.06 -11.55 -15.67
N SER A 78 -0.61 -11.05 -14.61
CA SER A 78 -1.24 -11.90 -13.62
C SER A 78 -2.36 -12.80 -14.17
N ASN A 79 -3.01 -12.41 -15.28
CA ASN A 79 -4.03 -13.22 -15.94
C ASN A 79 -3.42 -14.40 -16.71
N GLN A 80 -2.14 -14.35 -17.04
CA GLN A 80 -1.46 -15.35 -17.84
C GLN A 80 -0.50 -16.21 -17.01
N LEU A 81 0.33 -15.59 -16.18
CA LEU A 81 1.27 -16.29 -15.31
C LEU A 81 0.62 -16.89 -14.06
N GLY A 82 -0.59 -16.45 -13.74
CA GLY A 82 -1.29 -16.82 -12.51
C GLY A 82 -1.20 -15.72 -11.44
N ARG A 83 -2.23 -15.64 -10.60
CA ARG A 83 -2.34 -14.61 -9.54
C ARG A 83 -1.24 -14.76 -8.48
N ARG A 84 -1.08 -15.97 -7.97
CA ARG A 84 -0.11 -16.31 -6.93
C ARG A 84 1.33 -16.01 -7.36
N ARG A 85 1.73 -16.49 -8.55
CA ARG A 85 3.10 -16.29 -9.06
C ARG A 85 3.43 -14.82 -9.24
N THR A 86 2.49 -14.05 -9.79
CA THR A 86 2.65 -12.61 -10.01
C THR A 86 2.67 -11.85 -8.67
N ALA A 87 1.85 -12.25 -7.70
CA ALA A 87 1.88 -11.68 -6.36
C ALA A 87 3.22 -11.93 -5.65
N ILE A 88 3.77 -13.14 -5.72
CA ILE A 88 5.10 -13.45 -5.16
C ILE A 88 6.18 -12.62 -5.86
N ALA A 89 6.16 -12.52 -7.19
CA ALA A 89 7.11 -11.68 -7.93
C ALA A 89 7.04 -10.22 -7.51
N SER A 90 5.84 -9.66 -7.30
CA SER A 90 5.67 -8.28 -6.84
C SER A 90 6.22 -8.07 -5.42
N LEU A 91 5.96 -9.00 -4.50
CA LEU A 91 6.48 -8.96 -3.13
C LEU A 91 8.01 -9.08 -3.11
N SER A 92 8.60 -9.91 -3.99
CA SER A 92 10.05 -10.03 -4.14
C SER A 92 10.69 -8.75 -4.66
N LEU A 93 10.06 -8.05 -5.63
CA LEU A 93 10.55 -6.75 -6.12
C LEU A 93 10.53 -5.69 -5.02
N LEU A 94 9.47 -5.64 -4.21
CA LEU A 94 9.39 -4.74 -3.06
C LEU A 94 10.42 -5.08 -2.00
N LEU A 95 10.63 -6.36 -1.72
CA LEU A 95 11.65 -6.82 -0.79
C LEU A 95 13.05 -6.39 -1.25
N LEU A 96 13.38 -6.60 -2.53
CA LEU A 96 14.64 -6.12 -3.11
C LEU A 96 14.78 -4.59 -3.00
N GLY A 97 13.69 -3.86 -3.26
CA GLY A 97 13.67 -2.42 -3.04
C GLY A 97 13.96 -2.03 -1.59
N CYS A 98 13.32 -2.68 -0.61
CA CYS A 98 13.60 -2.46 0.81
C CYS A 98 15.06 -2.79 1.17
N LEU A 99 15.61 -3.90 0.66
CA LEU A 99 17.00 -4.28 0.91
C LEU A 99 18.00 -3.27 0.34
N LEU A 100 17.73 -2.72 -0.86
CA LEU A 100 18.54 -1.63 -1.40
C LEU A 100 18.49 -0.36 -0.55
N LEU A 101 17.33 -0.08 0.05
CA LEU A 101 17.13 1.11 0.88
C LEU A 101 17.68 0.96 2.31
N LEU A 102 18.12 -0.22 2.72
CA LEU A 102 18.85 -0.40 3.98
C LEU A 102 20.16 0.37 4.02
N ASN A 103 20.81 0.53 2.87
CA ASN A 103 22.14 1.16 2.80
C ASN A 103 22.17 2.26 1.72
N VAL A 104 21.50 3.37 2.02
CA VAL A 104 21.41 4.52 1.11
C VAL A 104 22.52 5.53 1.43
N HIS A 105 23.59 5.51 0.64
CA HIS A 105 24.67 6.50 0.68
C HIS A 105 24.79 7.31 -0.62
N ALA A 106 24.07 6.90 -1.66
CA ALA A 106 24.05 7.58 -2.94
C ALA A 106 22.62 7.77 -3.44
N ILE A 107 22.37 8.89 -4.11
CA ILE A 107 21.06 9.18 -4.69
C ILE A 107 20.63 8.10 -5.70
N GLY A 108 21.58 7.50 -6.43
CA GLY A 108 21.31 6.41 -7.36
C GLY A 108 20.70 5.17 -6.68
N THR A 109 21.16 4.82 -5.49
CA THR A 109 20.61 3.71 -4.69
C THR A 109 19.16 4.01 -4.27
N LEU A 110 18.90 5.25 -3.84
CA LEU A 110 17.53 5.69 -3.50
C LEU A 110 16.61 5.61 -4.72
N LEU A 111 17.06 6.10 -5.89
CA LEU A 111 16.30 6.05 -7.13
C LEU A 111 16.01 4.61 -7.57
N ALA A 112 17.02 3.73 -7.54
CA ALA A 112 16.89 2.33 -7.92
C ALA A 112 15.92 1.60 -6.98
N GLY A 113 16.05 1.77 -5.68
CA GLY A 113 15.15 1.20 -4.68
C GLY A 113 13.70 1.66 -4.89
N ARG A 114 13.50 2.98 -5.08
CA ARG A 114 12.17 3.54 -5.33
C ARG A 114 11.55 3.07 -6.65
N LEU A 115 12.36 2.93 -7.71
CA LEU A 115 11.90 2.40 -8.98
C LEU A 115 11.44 0.93 -8.84
N LEU A 116 12.23 0.09 -8.17
CA LEU A 116 11.86 -1.31 -7.90
C LEU A 116 10.59 -1.41 -7.06
N MET A 117 10.49 -0.61 -6.01
CA MET A 117 9.27 -0.56 -5.19
C MET A 117 8.06 -0.10 -6.01
N GLY A 118 8.23 0.87 -6.91
CA GLY A 118 7.19 1.32 -7.83
C GLY A 118 6.71 0.20 -8.76
N ILE A 119 7.64 -0.51 -9.41
CA ILE A 119 7.31 -1.65 -10.28
C ILE A 119 6.58 -2.74 -9.47
N GLY A 120 7.11 -3.07 -8.29
CA GLY A 120 6.49 -4.04 -7.38
C GLY A 120 5.07 -3.62 -6.97
N ALA A 121 4.85 -2.34 -6.62
CA ALA A 121 3.55 -1.80 -6.23
C ALA A 121 2.53 -1.85 -7.37
N GLY A 122 2.92 -1.48 -8.57
CA GLY A 122 2.04 -1.55 -9.75
C GLY A 122 1.64 -2.99 -10.08
N LEU A 123 2.58 -3.93 -10.02
CA LEU A 123 2.32 -5.35 -10.22
C LEU A 123 1.44 -5.94 -9.11
N ALA A 124 1.71 -5.58 -7.85
CA ALA A 124 0.92 -5.98 -6.69
C ALA A 124 -0.52 -5.45 -6.77
N SER A 125 -0.70 -4.18 -7.11
CA SER A 125 -2.01 -3.54 -7.23
C SER A 125 -2.91 -4.28 -8.22
N SER A 126 -2.38 -4.75 -9.34
CA SER A 126 -3.15 -5.52 -10.32
C SER A 126 -3.37 -6.97 -9.88
N SER A 127 -2.33 -7.66 -9.41
CA SER A 127 -2.38 -9.10 -9.12
C SER A 127 -3.10 -9.41 -7.80
N LEU A 128 -2.78 -8.69 -6.71
CA LEU A 128 -3.39 -8.93 -5.40
C LEU A 128 -4.84 -8.48 -5.35
N THR A 129 -5.19 -7.35 -5.99
CA THR A 129 -6.60 -6.93 -6.10
C THR A 129 -7.43 -7.99 -6.82
N ALA A 130 -6.92 -8.52 -7.92
CA ALA A 130 -7.60 -9.58 -8.64
C ALA A 130 -7.65 -10.89 -7.81
N TYR A 131 -6.58 -11.22 -7.07
CA TYR A 131 -6.56 -12.39 -6.20
C TYR A 131 -7.54 -12.26 -5.03
N ILE A 132 -7.70 -11.06 -4.44
CA ILE A 132 -8.72 -10.75 -3.43
C ILE A 132 -10.13 -11.02 -4.00
N VAL A 133 -10.42 -10.53 -5.21
CA VAL A 133 -11.73 -10.73 -5.84
C VAL A 133 -11.98 -12.21 -6.14
N ASP A 134 -10.98 -12.93 -6.65
CA ASP A 134 -11.09 -14.35 -7.01
C ASP A 134 -11.27 -15.25 -5.77
N THR A 135 -10.76 -14.84 -4.60
CA THR A 135 -10.79 -15.63 -3.35
C THR A 135 -11.77 -15.12 -2.31
N ALA A 136 -12.47 -14.03 -2.61
CA ALA A 136 -13.43 -13.45 -1.69
C ALA A 136 -14.56 -14.42 -1.35
N PRO A 137 -15.05 -14.41 -0.09
CA PRO A 137 -16.23 -15.15 0.28
C PRO A 137 -17.44 -14.58 -0.44
N THR A 138 -18.40 -15.46 -0.79
CA THR A 138 -19.63 -15.06 -1.48
C THR A 138 -20.52 -14.14 -0.64
N ARG A 139 -20.37 -14.18 0.68
CA ARG A 139 -21.10 -13.33 1.63
C ARG A 139 -20.16 -12.86 2.74
N PRO A 140 -20.16 -11.56 3.07
CA PRO A 140 -20.90 -10.47 2.42
C PRO A 140 -20.23 -10.03 1.10
N ALA A 141 -21.04 -9.71 0.07
CA ALA A 141 -20.54 -9.37 -1.26
C ALA A 141 -19.66 -8.10 -1.32
N TRP A 142 -19.82 -7.18 -0.39
CA TRP A 142 -19.06 -5.93 -0.31
C TRP A 142 -17.61 -6.13 0.17
N LEU A 143 -17.28 -7.28 0.79
CA LEU A 143 -16.00 -7.51 1.45
C LEU A 143 -14.80 -7.42 0.49
N ALA A 144 -14.92 -7.98 -0.71
CA ALA A 144 -13.87 -7.89 -1.73
C ALA A 144 -13.60 -6.43 -2.14
N SER A 145 -14.67 -5.66 -2.36
CA SER A 145 -14.55 -4.26 -2.78
C SER A 145 -13.92 -3.40 -1.68
N VAL A 146 -14.32 -3.57 -0.44
CA VAL A 146 -13.74 -2.85 0.70
C VAL A 146 -12.28 -3.26 0.90
N ALA A 147 -11.97 -4.55 0.90
CA ALA A 147 -10.59 -5.02 1.08
C ALA A 147 -9.65 -4.49 0.00
N SER A 148 -10.08 -4.48 -1.27
CA SER A 148 -9.26 -4.01 -2.38
C SER A 148 -9.15 -2.49 -2.47
N SER A 149 -10.17 -1.72 -2.05
CA SER A 149 -10.14 -0.26 -2.08
C SER A 149 -9.53 0.37 -0.83
N GLN A 150 -9.82 -0.17 0.36
CA GLN A 150 -9.34 0.37 1.63
C GLN A 150 -8.00 -0.23 2.07
N GLY A 151 -7.65 -1.43 1.61
CA GLY A 151 -6.37 -2.07 1.92
C GLY A 151 -5.16 -1.18 1.64
N PRO A 152 -5.05 -0.56 0.45
CA PRO A 152 -3.99 0.40 0.14
C PRO A 152 -3.94 1.59 1.10
N MET A 153 -5.08 2.20 1.41
CA MET A 153 -5.16 3.36 2.31
C MET A 153 -4.75 2.98 3.74
N LEU A 154 -5.24 1.85 4.24
CA LEU A 154 -4.84 1.31 5.53
C LEU A 154 -3.32 1.05 5.57
N GLY A 155 -2.78 0.43 4.52
CA GLY A 155 -1.35 0.17 4.40
C GLY A 155 -0.51 1.45 4.43
N LEU A 156 -0.89 2.47 3.66
CA LEU A 156 -0.21 3.77 3.65
C LEU A 156 -0.27 4.44 5.03
N THR A 157 -1.42 4.42 5.70
CA THR A 157 -1.60 5.02 7.03
C THR A 157 -0.74 4.32 8.07
N VAL A 158 -0.85 2.99 8.18
CA VAL A 158 -0.07 2.18 9.12
C VAL A 158 1.42 2.32 8.84
N GLY A 159 1.81 2.32 7.57
CA GLY A 159 3.20 2.48 7.15
C GLY A 159 3.77 3.85 7.50
N ALA A 160 3.03 4.93 7.24
CA ALA A 160 3.46 6.29 7.54
C ALA A 160 3.61 6.53 9.05
N ILE A 161 2.60 6.13 9.84
CA ILE A 161 2.64 6.25 11.30
C ILE A 161 3.74 5.36 11.88
N GLY A 162 3.81 4.09 11.46
CA GLY A 162 4.82 3.15 11.93
C GLY A 162 6.24 3.60 11.59
N ALA A 163 6.47 4.05 10.35
CA ALA A 163 7.76 4.58 9.95
C ALA A 163 8.13 5.86 10.71
N GLY A 164 7.20 6.80 10.85
CA GLY A 164 7.43 8.03 11.63
C GLY A 164 7.78 7.74 13.09
N THR A 165 7.06 6.81 13.72
CA THR A 165 7.32 6.38 15.10
C THR A 165 8.69 5.71 15.25
N LEU A 166 9.05 4.81 14.31
CA LEU A 166 10.33 4.11 14.36
C LEU A 166 11.51 5.07 14.10
N VAL A 167 11.36 6.04 13.21
CA VAL A 167 12.38 7.07 12.97
C VAL A 167 12.57 7.95 14.19
N GLN A 168 11.51 8.26 14.95
CA GLN A 168 11.57 9.16 16.09
C GLN A 168 12.04 8.48 17.38
N PHE A 169 11.62 7.24 17.64
CA PHE A 169 11.79 6.56 18.92
C PHE A 169 12.56 5.24 18.82
N GLY A 170 12.77 4.72 17.61
CA GLY A 170 13.40 3.42 17.42
C GLY A 170 14.94 3.48 17.46
N PRO A 171 15.59 2.36 17.85
CA PRO A 171 17.01 2.19 17.58
C PRO A 171 17.19 2.02 16.07
N TRP A 172 18.35 2.49 15.54
CA TRP A 172 18.67 2.40 14.10
C TRP A 172 17.55 2.98 13.20
N PRO A 173 17.28 4.29 13.28
CA PRO A 173 16.11 4.91 12.66
C PRO A 173 16.06 4.75 11.13
N ARG A 174 17.20 4.45 10.49
CA ARG A 174 17.29 4.27 9.02
C ARG A 174 16.99 2.85 8.58
N GLU A 175 17.45 1.84 9.35
CA GLU A 175 17.45 0.43 8.95
C GLU A 175 16.20 -0.30 9.46
N LEU A 176 15.79 -0.02 10.70
CA LEU A 176 14.78 -0.78 11.41
C LEU A 176 13.46 -0.85 10.64
N ILE A 177 13.03 0.27 10.05
CA ILE A 177 11.77 0.29 9.28
C ILE A 177 11.83 -0.63 8.06
N TYR A 178 12.97 -0.64 7.34
CA TYR A 178 13.11 -1.53 6.18
C TYR A 178 13.20 -2.99 6.57
N LEU A 179 13.82 -3.31 7.72
CA LEU A 179 13.84 -4.68 8.27
C LEU A 179 12.44 -5.15 8.66
N VAL A 180 11.65 -4.29 9.30
CA VAL A 180 10.24 -4.58 9.62
C VAL A 180 9.42 -4.79 8.35
N CYS A 181 9.57 -3.91 7.37
CA CYS A 181 8.90 -4.05 6.07
C CYS A 181 9.34 -5.33 5.35
N ALA A 182 10.62 -5.65 5.34
CA ALA A 182 11.15 -6.88 4.75
C ALA A 182 10.56 -8.13 5.42
N GLY A 183 10.50 -8.16 6.75
CA GLY A 183 9.85 -9.23 7.50
C GLY A 183 8.37 -9.38 7.16
N LEU A 184 7.64 -8.27 7.08
CA LEU A 184 6.22 -8.26 6.71
C LEU A 184 5.99 -8.74 5.27
N LEU A 185 6.86 -8.32 4.32
CA LEU A 185 6.80 -8.77 2.92
C LEU A 185 7.15 -10.26 2.79
N LEU A 186 8.14 -10.76 3.53
CA LEU A 186 8.49 -12.18 3.56
C LEU A 186 7.36 -13.03 4.14
N LEU A 187 6.78 -12.60 5.26
CA LEU A 187 5.62 -13.28 5.85
C LEU A 187 4.45 -13.32 4.86
N SER A 188 4.16 -12.18 4.21
CA SER A 188 3.11 -12.10 3.20
C SER A 188 3.39 -13.00 2.00
N ALA A 189 4.64 -13.06 1.53
CA ALA A 189 5.06 -13.94 0.44
C ALA A 189 4.90 -15.42 0.83
N ALA A 190 5.26 -15.81 2.06
CA ALA A 190 5.07 -17.17 2.57
C ALA A 190 3.57 -17.54 2.63
N LEU A 191 2.72 -16.66 3.16
CA LEU A 191 1.27 -16.88 3.22
C LEU A 191 0.64 -16.99 1.83
N VAL A 192 1.06 -16.15 0.88
CA VAL A 192 0.62 -16.26 -0.52
C VAL A 192 1.14 -17.53 -1.17
N ALA A 193 2.38 -17.97 -0.84
CA ALA A 193 2.99 -19.17 -1.40
C ALA A 193 2.28 -20.47 -1.00
N ILE A 194 1.71 -20.55 0.19
CA ILE A 194 0.91 -21.70 0.63
C ILE A 194 -0.55 -21.64 0.16
N SER A 195 -0.99 -20.50 -0.40
CA SER A 195 -2.33 -20.31 -0.93
C SER A 195 -2.48 -20.93 -2.33
N PRO A 196 -3.65 -21.44 -2.72
CA PRO A 196 -3.86 -22.05 -4.02
C PRO A 196 -3.79 -21.01 -5.17
N GLU A 197 -3.36 -21.45 -6.36
CA GLU A 197 -3.47 -20.65 -7.57
C GLU A 197 -4.94 -20.62 -8.04
N THR A 198 -5.43 -19.44 -8.42
CA THR A 198 -6.82 -19.25 -8.85
C THR A 198 -6.99 -19.26 -10.37
N VAL A 199 -5.90 -19.04 -11.11
CA VAL A 199 -5.90 -18.98 -12.58
C VAL A 199 -4.94 -20.03 -13.13
N THR A 200 -5.41 -20.81 -14.09
CA THR A 200 -4.52 -21.73 -14.81
C THR A 200 -3.56 -20.93 -15.72
N PRO A 201 -2.24 -21.07 -15.53
CA PRO A 201 -1.27 -20.37 -16.35
C PRO A 201 -1.41 -20.73 -17.82
N THR A 202 -1.39 -19.72 -18.68
CA THR A 202 -1.38 -19.89 -20.13
C THR A 202 -0.07 -19.34 -20.71
N PRO A 203 0.43 -19.83 -21.85
CA PRO A 203 1.62 -19.30 -22.45
C PRO A 203 1.48 -17.78 -22.70
N VAL A 204 2.47 -17.02 -22.25
CA VAL A 204 2.47 -15.57 -22.42
C VAL A 204 2.68 -15.23 -23.88
N ALA A 205 1.62 -14.79 -24.55
CA ALA A 205 1.76 -14.21 -25.87
C ALA A 205 2.20 -12.74 -25.71
N TRP A 206 3.41 -12.40 -26.18
CA TRP A 206 3.95 -11.03 -26.09
C TRP A 206 3.00 -9.96 -26.62
N ARG A 207 2.19 -10.31 -27.64
CA ARG A 207 1.15 -9.42 -28.19
C ARG A 207 0.01 -9.11 -27.19
N SER A 208 -0.19 -9.95 -26.17
CA SER A 208 -1.23 -9.72 -25.15
C SER A 208 -0.77 -8.77 -24.04
N LEU A 209 0.54 -8.49 -23.94
CA LEU A 209 1.11 -7.50 -23.02
C LEU A 209 0.93 -6.07 -23.54
N LEU A 210 0.59 -5.89 -24.84
CA LEU A 210 0.31 -4.56 -25.36
C LEU A 210 -0.89 -3.94 -24.64
N PRO A 211 -0.77 -2.69 -24.17
CA PRO A 211 -1.85 -2.00 -23.50
C PRO A 211 -3.08 -1.92 -24.41
N ARG A 212 -4.16 -2.58 -24.06
CA ARG A 212 -5.45 -2.46 -24.74
C ARG A 212 -6.42 -1.77 -23.81
N VAL A 213 -6.56 -0.48 -23.96
CA VAL A 213 -7.57 0.30 -23.23
C VAL A 213 -8.91 0.09 -23.92
N GLN A 214 -9.68 -0.89 -23.48
CA GLN A 214 -11.05 -1.11 -23.96
C GLN A 214 -12.00 -0.62 -22.86
N VAL A 215 -12.62 0.52 -23.11
CA VAL A 215 -13.66 1.07 -22.24
C VAL A 215 -15.01 0.74 -22.84
N PRO A 216 -15.88 -0.01 -22.14
CA PRO A 216 -17.24 -0.25 -22.59
C PRO A 216 -17.95 1.08 -22.86
N ALA A 217 -18.72 1.14 -23.95
CA ALA A 217 -19.38 2.38 -24.39
C ALA A 217 -20.29 2.97 -23.27
N GLN A 218 -20.88 2.09 -22.45
CA GLN A 218 -21.81 2.47 -21.37
C GLN A 218 -21.16 3.32 -20.27
N VAL A 219 -19.84 3.14 -20.00
CA VAL A 219 -19.13 3.85 -18.92
C VAL A 219 -18.18 4.92 -19.43
N ARG A 220 -18.09 5.11 -20.74
CA ARG A 220 -17.14 6.03 -21.34
C ARG A 220 -17.39 7.49 -20.92
N HIS A 221 -18.64 7.88 -20.71
CA HIS A 221 -19.00 9.22 -20.24
C HIS A 221 -18.60 9.50 -18.78
N LEU A 222 -18.39 8.46 -17.95
CA LEU A 222 -17.92 8.59 -16.56
C LEU A 222 -16.39 8.65 -16.45
N LEU A 223 -15.66 8.33 -17.53
CA LEU A 223 -14.20 8.30 -17.53
C LEU A 223 -13.56 9.63 -17.13
N PRO A 224 -13.99 10.81 -17.64
CA PRO A 224 -13.37 12.08 -17.26
C PRO A 224 -13.54 12.37 -15.77
N VAL A 225 -14.71 12.08 -15.19
CA VAL A 225 -14.98 12.29 -13.77
C VAL A 225 -14.14 11.31 -12.92
N ALA A 226 -14.12 10.03 -13.28
CA ALA A 226 -13.31 9.03 -12.58
C ALA A 226 -11.81 9.37 -12.66
N ALA A 227 -11.33 9.81 -13.82
CA ALA A 227 -9.95 10.25 -14.00
C ALA A 227 -9.62 11.49 -13.17
N ALA A 228 -10.50 12.48 -13.13
CA ALA A 228 -10.32 13.69 -12.33
C ALA A 228 -10.24 13.36 -10.82
N VAL A 229 -11.15 12.53 -10.32
CA VAL A 229 -11.14 12.08 -8.91
C VAL A 229 -9.86 11.31 -8.60
N PHE A 230 -9.47 10.36 -9.47
CA PHE A 230 -8.26 9.58 -9.29
C PHE A 230 -7.01 10.47 -9.27
N VAL A 231 -6.85 11.34 -10.27
CA VAL A 231 -5.71 12.26 -10.37
C VAL A 231 -5.66 13.21 -9.15
N SER A 232 -6.79 13.78 -8.74
CA SER A 232 -6.84 14.67 -7.58
C SER A 232 -6.41 13.97 -6.30
N THR A 233 -6.92 12.75 -6.05
CA THR A 233 -6.58 11.97 -4.85
C THR A 233 -5.09 11.64 -4.81
N TRP A 234 -4.54 11.12 -5.91
CA TRP A 234 -3.13 10.72 -5.96
C TRP A 234 -2.17 11.91 -6.02
N ALA A 235 -2.55 13.00 -6.69
CA ALA A 235 -1.77 14.24 -6.71
C ALA A 235 -1.67 14.87 -5.32
N THR A 236 -2.79 14.92 -4.58
CA THR A 236 -2.82 15.38 -3.19
C THR A 236 -1.93 14.50 -2.30
N GLY A 237 -2.05 13.17 -2.41
CA GLY A 237 -1.20 12.24 -1.67
C GLY A 237 0.30 12.41 -1.99
N ALA A 238 0.65 12.56 -3.27
CA ALA A 238 2.02 12.79 -3.70
C ALA A 238 2.57 14.15 -3.20
N PHE A 239 1.74 15.20 -3.21
CA PHE A 239 2.10 16.50 -2.66
C PHE A 239 2.42 16.40 -1.17
N TYR A 240 1.56 15.77 -0.37
CA TYR A 240 1.82 15.58 1.05
C TYR A 240 3.07 14.73 1.30
N GLN A 241 3.30 13.67 0.52
CA GLN A 241 4.51 12.86 0.63
C GLN A 241 5.79 13.64 0.31
N ALA A 242 5.74 14.58 -0.63
CA ALA A 242 6.93 15.32 -1.08
C ALA A 242 7.24 16.56 -0.22
N PHE A 243 6.22 17.25 0.25
CA PHE A 243 6.35 18.60 0.80
C PHE A 243 5.96 18.77 2.26
N VAL A 244 5.20 17.83 2.85
CA VAL A 244 4.93 17.92 4.28
C VAL A 244 6.16 17.47 5.05
N PRO A 245 6.85 18.40 5.77
CA PRO A 245 7.97 18.03 6.59
C PRO A 245 7.45 17.16 7.74
N THR A 246 7.87 15.91 7.79
CA THR A 246 7.86 15.19 9.04
C THR A 246 9.20 15.51 9.74
N PRO A 247 9.20 16.10 10.91
CA PRO A 247 8.57 15.51 12.07
C PRO A 247 7.48 16.45 12.60
N TRP A 248 6.25 16.19 12.30
CA TRP A 248 5.25 16.62 13.24
C TRP A 248 5.39 15.67 14.42
N PRO A 249 5.82 16.15 15.59
CA PRO A 249 5.92 15.26 16.73
C PRO A 249 4.56 14.61 16.92
N LEU A 250 4.55 13.32 17.18
CA LEU A 250 3.32 12.58 17.52
C LEU A 250 2.50 13.36 18.56
N ASN A 251 3.20 14.07 19.44
CA ASN A 251 2.63 15.01 20.41
C ASN A 251 1.80 16.13 19.75
N ALA A 252 2.26 16.76 18.67
CA ALA A 252 1.48 17.80 17.99
C ALA A 252 0.27 17.24 17.25
N ALA A 253 0.36 16.02 16.72
CA ALA A 253 -0.81 15.33 16.14
C ALA A 253 -1.80 14.92 17.24
N LEU A 254 -1.31 14.47 18.39
CA LEU A 254 -2.12 14.18 19.58
C LEU A 254 -2.72 15.45 20.17
N ASP A 255 -1.97 16.53 20.25
CA ASP A 255 -2.45 17.83 20.74
C ASP A 255 -3.57 18.38 19.86
N ILE A 256 -3.45 18.26 18.54
CA ILE A 256 -4.53 18.65 17.61
C ILE A 256 -5.73 17.71 17.74
N ALA A 257 -5.51 16.41 17.86
CA ALA A 257 -6.59 15.42 18.00
C ALA A 257 -7.30 15.54 19.36
N LEU A 258 -6.58 15.94 20.41
CA LEU A 258 -7.11 16.09 21.79
C LEU A 258 -7.58 17.51 22.09
N ALA A 259 -7.21 18.52 21.30
CA ALA A 259 -7.62 19.91 21.52
C ALA A 259 -9.15 20.10 21.72
N PRO A 260 -10.05 19.42 20.99
CA PRO A 260 -11.48 19.52 21.24
C PRO A 260 -11.90 18.98 22.61
N PHE A 261 -11.19 17.96 23.13
CA PHE A 261 -11.47 17.35 24.42
C PHE A 261 -10.91 18.21 25.57
N ALA A 262 -9.70 18.78 25.42
CA ALA A 262 -9.13 19.70 26.39
C ALA A 262 -9.97 20.98 26.55
N ALA A 263 -10.48 21.54 25.43
CA ALA A 263 -11.36 22.69 25.45
C ALA A 263 -12.71 22.41 26.15
N SER A 264 -13.16 21.15 26.18
CA SER A 264 -14.39 20.76 26.87
C SER A 264 -14.20 20.64 28.39
N GLU A 265 -13.00 20.30 28.87
CA GLU A 265 -12.68 20.25 30.31
C GLU A 265 -12.58 21.67 30.90
N ASP A 266 -11.95 22.61 30.22
CA ASP A 266 -11.88 24.03 30.64
C ASP A 266 -13.26 24.68 30.65
N ALA A 267 -14.17 24.29 29.78
CA ALA A 267 -15.54 24.78 29.78
C ALA A 267 -16.40 24.21 30.92
N SER A 268 -16.04 23.03 31.46
CA SER A 268 -16.78 22.36 32.57
C SER A 268 -16.26 22.69 33.95
N GLY A 269 -15.02 23.23 34.08
CA GLY A 269 -14.35 23.54 35.35
C GLY A 269 -14.57 24.93 35.92
N GLY A 270 -15.32 25.78 35.23
CA GLY A 270 -15.62 27.14 35.68
C GLY A 270 -16.72 27.18 36.73
N ASP A 271 -16.39 26.96 38.01
CA ASP A 271 -17.29 27.22 39.16
C ASP A 271 -17.56 28.75 39.26
N PRO A 272 -18.79 29.23 39.05
CA PRO A 272 -19.11 30.65 39.08
C PRO A 272 -19.15 31.25 40.52
N THR A 273 -18.83 30.46 41.55
CA THR A 273 -19.07 30.86 42.93
C THR A 273 -17.88 31.53 43.65
N SER A 274 -16.73 31.70 42.98
CA SER A 274 -15.52 32.26 43.63
C SER A 274 -15.37 33.79 43.58
N ARG A 275 -16.35 34.53 43.00
CA ARG A 275 -16.33 36.01 43.09
C ARG A 275 -17.07 36.51 44.32
N ARG A 276 -16.42 36.48 45.47
CA ARG A 276 -16.81 37.37 46.59
C ARG A 276 -16.18 38.75 46.38
N PRO A 277 -16.96 39.83 46.35
CA PRO A 277 -16.39 41.17 46.39
C PRO A 277 -15.89 41.46 47.81
N ASN A 278 -14.62 41.83 47.93
CA ASN A 278 -14.09 42.44 49.13
C ASN A 278 -14.69 43.85 49.26
N GLN A 279 -15.40 44.04 50.38
CA GLN A 279 -15.67 45.36 50.94
C GLN A 279 -14.44 45.86 51.69
#